data_2960e1bdb87b5eeead33e476f2ba8868
#
_entry.id   2960e1bdb87b5eeead33e476f2ba8868
#
_cell.length_a   1.000
_cell.length_b   1.000
_cell.length_c   1.000
_cell.angle_alpha   90.00
_cell.angle_beta   90.00
_cell.angle_gamma   90.00
#
_symmetry.space_group_name_H-M   'P 1'
#
loop_
_entity.id
_entity.type
_entity.pdbx_description
1 polymer ?
#
loop_
_entity_poly.entity_id
_entity_poly.type
_entity_poly.pdbx_seq_one_letter_code
_entity_poly.pdbx_strand_id
1 'polypeptide(L)'
;LDVLINCIVNMWGESVAMYAGAMEPAHAAAVQEGKTHYLTPRVKGKDIVIANTFAKVNEAFLGLGIAYPAVNTKGGDIVLIANAPEGQVTHYLMGPFGKTTWAKQHRRSEVPQHVNHLIVYNVYPHRWDDVLKLLQKSHGADTKVAVYPNAEIQYCI
;
A
#
# COMPACT_ATOMS: atom_id res chain seq x y z
N LEU A 1 16.16 -1.05 -24.34
CA LEU A 1 15.69 -2.29 -23.73
C LEU A 1 15.18 -3.21 -24.82
N ASP A 2 15.82 -4.35 -25.03
CA ASP A 2 15.52 -5.24 -26.15
C ASP A 2 14.43 -6.26 -25.81
N VAL A 3 14.40 -6.70 -24.55
CA VAL A 3 13.41 -7.65 -24.03
C VAL A 3 12.93 -7.22 -22.65
N LEU A 4 11.62 -7.30 -22.44
CA LEU A 4 10.96 -7.15 -21.15
C LEU A 4 10.41 -8.51 -20.71
N ILE A 5 10.61 -8.84 -19.44
CA ILE A 5 9.92 -9.95 -18.78
C ILE A 5 9.10 -9.35 -17.64
N ASN A 6 7.79 -9.50 -17.72
CA ASN A 6 6.85 -9.12 -16.66
C ASN A 6 6.20 -10.36 -16.06
N CYS A 7 5.98 -10.35 -14.75
CA CYS A 7 5.17 -11.39 -14.10
C CYS A 7 4.01 -10.75 -13.32
N ILE A 8 2.92 -11.47 -13.27
CA ILE A 8 1.80 -11.22 -12.37
C ILE A 8 1.98 -12.13 -11.16
N VAL A 9 1.96 -11.57 -9.99
CA VAL A 9 2.15 -12.31 -8.74
C VAL A 9 0.85 -12.39 -7.95
N ASN A 10 0.65 -13.48 -7.22
CA ASN A 10 -0.41 -13.56 -6.24
C ASN A 10 0.03 -12.96 -4.89
N MET A 11 -0.86 -12.99 -3.89
CA MET A 11 -0.57 -12.49 -2.54
C MET A 11 0.55 -13.25 -1.81
N TRP A 12 0.93 -14.43 -2.30
CA TRP A 12 2.00 -15.25 -1.74
C TRP A 12 3.35 -15.00 -2.41
N GLY A 13 3.39 -14.10 -3.42
CA GLY A 13 4.58 -13.82 -4.21
C GLY A 13 4.86 -14.86 -5.32
N GLU A 14 3.92 -15.74 -5.60
CA GLU A 14 4.06 -16.73 -6.68
C GLU A 14 3.67 -16.11 -8.02
N SER A 15 4.46 -16.39 -9.07
CA SER A 15 4.15 -15.94 -10.42
C SER A 15 3.02 -16.76 -11.01
N VAL A 16 1.87 -16.14 -11.26
CA VAL A 16 0.68 -16.78 -11.83
C VAL A 16 0.56 -16.58 -13.34
N ALA A 17 1.22 -15.57 -13.89
CA ALA A 17 1.34 -15.34 -15.32
C ALA A 17 2.67 -14.66 -15.64
N MET A 18 3.21 -14.92 -16.83
CA MET A 18 4.48 -14.32 -17.29
C MET A 18 4.36 -13.87 -18.74
N TYR A 19 4.86 -12.68 -19.02
CA TYR A 19 4.86 -12.06 -20.35
C TYR A 19 6.28 -11.64 -20.70
N ALA A 20 6.78 -12.10 -21.85
CA ALA A 20 8.11 -11.81 -22.33
C ALA A 20 8.08 -11.38 -23.78
N GLY A 21 8.90 -10.40 -24.14
CA GLY A 21 9.00 -9.93 -25.52
C GLY A 21 9.43 -8.48 -25.62
N ALA A 22 9.11 -7.83 -26.74
CA ALA A 22 9.33 -6.39 -26.92
C ALA A 22 8.60 -5.61 -25.82
N MET A 23 9.19 -4.51 -25.35
CA MET A 23 8.78 -3.80 -24.14
C MET A 23 7.28 -3.43 -24.15
N GLU A 24 6.83 -2.73 -25.20
CA GLU A 24 5.47 -2.21 -25.22
C GLU A 24 4.40 -3.29 -25.26
N PRO A 25 4.43 -4.29 -26.17
CA PRO A 25 3.40 -5.32 -26.22
C PRO A 25 3.44 -6.25 -25.00
N ALA A 26 4.62 -6.60 -24.48
CA ALA A 26 4.72 -7.43 -23.28
C ALA A 26 4.16 -6.71 -22.04
N HIS A 27 4.46 -5.42 -21.90
CA HIS A 27 3.89 -4.59 -20.82
C HIS A 27 2.37 -4.45 -20.96
N ALA A 28 1.87 -4.14 -22.15
CA ALA A 28 0.44 -3.99 -22.39
C ALA A 28 -0.35 -5.27 -22.06
N ALA A 29 0.15 -6.43 -22.48
CA ALA A 29 -0.45 -7.73 -22.17
C ALA A 29 -0.46 -8.00 -20.65
N ALA A 30 0.65 -7.77 -19.97
CA ALA A 30 0.74 -7.92 -18.52
C ALA A 30 -0.21 -6.97 -17.76
N VAL A 31 -0.37 -5.72 -18.22
CA VAL A 31 -1.32 -4.77 -17.63
C VAL A 31 -2.76 -5.24 -17.77
N GLN A 32 -3.16 -5.77 -18.92
CA GLN A 32 -4.51 -6.29 -19.11
C GLN A 32 -4.79 -7.47 -18.16
N GLU A 33 -3.87 -8.40 -18.05
CA GLU A 33 -3.99 -9.51 -17.11
C GLU A 33 -3.99 -9.02 -15.65
N GLY A 34 -3.07 -8.13 -15.29
CA GLY A 34 -2.99 -7.56 -13.95
C GLY A 34 -4.30 -6.88 -13.50
N LYS A 35 -5.01 -6.25 -14.43
CA LYS A 35 -6.33 -5.66 -14.13
C LYS A 35 -7.36 -6.72 -13.70
N THR A 36 -7.29 -7.94 -14.21
CA THR A 36 -8.23 -9.01 -13.82
C THR A 36 -7.97 -9.50 -12.39
N HIS A 37 -6.72 -9.44 -11.93
CA HIS A 37 -6.32 -9.92 -10.61
C HIS A 37 -6.36 -8.84 -9.52
N TYR A 38 -5.97 -7.61 -9.86
CA TYR A 38 -5.70 -6.55 -8.86
C TYR A 38 -6.80 -5.50 -8.78
N LEU A 39 -7.75 -5.51 -9.72
CA LEU A 39 -8.79 -4.49 -9.79
C LEU A 39 -9.64 -4.51 -8.51
N THR A 40 -9.75 -3.36 -7.88
CA THR A 40 -10.48 -3.19 -6.63
C THR A 40 -11.38 -1.96 -6.73
N PRO A 41 -12.66 -2.06 -6.35
CA PRO A 41 -13.52 -0.88 -6.31
C PRO A 41 -12.95 0.20 -5.39
N ARG A 42 -12.88 1.42 -5.91
CA ARG A 42 -12.44 2.56 -5.11
C ARG A 42 -13.51 2.92 -4.09
N VAL A 43 -13.14 2.96 -2.83
CA VAL A 43 -14.00 3.46 -1.76
C VAL A 43 -13.54 4.85 -1.30
N LYS A 44 -14.47 5.62 -0.73
CA LYS A 44 -14.23 6.98 -0.21
C LYS A 44 -15.02 7.20 1.07
N GLY A 45 -14.65 8.25 1.81
CA GLY A 45 -15.42 8.72 2.97
C GLY A 45 -15.42 7.73 4.13
N LYS A 46 -14.32 7.02 4.33
CA LYS A 46 -14.16 6.09 5.45
C LYS A 46 -13.55 6.77 6.65
N ASP A 47 -14.08 6.49 7.81
CA ASP A 47 -13.58 7.04 9.07
C ASP A 47 -12.30 6.33 9.51
N ILE A 48 -12.19 5.04 9.18
CA ILE A 48 -10.97 4.25 9.38
C ILE A 48 -10.65 3.50 8.09
N VAL A 49 -9.38 3.52 7.70
CA VAL A 49 -8.84 2.71 6.61
C VAL A 49 -7.73 1.82 7.15
N ILE A 50 -7.88 0.51 7.01
CA ILE A 50 -6.86 -0.48 7.37
C ILE A 50 -6.21 -0.97 6.08
N ALA A 51 -4.94 -0.66 5.90
CA ALA A 51 -4.14 -1.07 4.75
C ALA A 51 -3.14 -2.15 5.18
N ASN A 52 -3.40 -3.40 4.80
CA ASN A 52 -2.45 -4.48 5.02
C ASN A 52 -1.46 -4.53 3.86
N THR A 53 -0.18 -4.60 4.18
CA THR A 53 0.93 -4.54 3.22
C THR A 53 1.72 -5.83 3.17
N PHE A 54 1.03 -6.96 3.30
CA PHE A 54 1.63 -8.28 3.39
C PHE A 54 2.51 -8.64 2.19
N ALA A 55 2.11 -8.27 0.98
CA ALA A 55 2.83 -8.65 -0.25
C ALA A 55 4.21 -7.97 -0.38
N LYS A 56 4.35 -6.75 0.16
CA LYS A 56 5.62 -5.97 0.17
C LYS A 56 5.81 -5.29 1.51
N VAL A 57 5.73 -6.06 2.56
CA VAL A 57 5.67 -5.58 3.94
C VAL A 57 6.85 -4.67 4.35
N ASN A 58 8.00 -4.85 3.73
CA ASN A 58 9.19 -4.02 3.95
C ASN A 58 9.16 -2.67 3.19
N GLU A 59 8.20 -2.49 2.28
CA GLU A 59 7.93 -1.24 1.58
C GLU A 59 6.49 -0.76 1.84
N ALA A 60 6.00 -0.93 3.06
CA ALA A 60 4.60 -0.77 3.45
C ALA A 60 3.99 0.59 3.09
N PHE A 61 4.78 1.65 3.04
CA PHE A 61 4.28 3.00 2.71
C PHE A 61 3.71 3.11 1.29
N LEU A 62 3.98 2.15 0.39
CA LEU A 62 3.32 2.09 -0.92
C LEU A 62 1.80 1.91 -0.78
N GLY A 63 1.34 1.20 0.24
CA GLY A 63 -0.09 1.00 0.54
C GLY A 63 -0.84 2.30 0.88
N LEU A 64 -0.14 3.37 1.22
CA LEU A 64 -0.77 4.68 1.46
C LEU A 64 -1.35 5.28 0.19
N GLY A 65 -0.85 4.89 -0.99
CA GLY A 65 -1.37 5.36 -2.27
C GLY A 65 -2.86 5.08 -2.49
N ILE A 66 -3.36 3.97 -1.93
CA ILE A 66 -4.80 3.65 -1.97
C ILE A 66 -5.53 4.01 -0.67
N ALA A 67 -4.81 4.08 0.46
CA ALA A 67 -5.41 4.40 1.75
C ALA A 67 -5.82 5.87 1.85
N TYR A 68 -4.96 6.82 1.48
CA TYR A 68 -5.24 8.25 1.56
C TYR A 68 -6.54 8.67 0.84
N PRO A 69 -6.79 8.26 -0.43
CA PRO A 69 -8.02 8.64 -1.12
C PRO A 69 -9.30 8.03 -0.52
N ALA A 70 -9.18 6.98 0.29
CA ALA A 70 -10.31 6.28 0.88
C ALA A 70 -10.82 6.96 2.16
N VAL A 71 -9.94 7.69 2.86
CA VAL A 71 -10.28 8.38 4.11
C VAL A 71 -11.28 9.51 3.86
N ASN A 72 -12.13 9.75 4.83
CA ASN A 72 -13.07 10.85 4.85
C ASN A 72 -12.34 12.20 4.81
N THR A 73 -12.71 13.07 3.89
CA THR A 73 -12.10 14.41 3.74
C THR A 73 -12.36 15.34 4.93
N LYS A 74 -13.29 14.99 5.81
CA LYS A 74 -13.57 15.72 7.06
C LYS A 74 -12.73 15.26 8.26
N GLY A 75 -11.94 14.20 8.06
CA GLY A 75 -11.08 13.59 9.07
C GLY A 75 -11.31 12.09 9.17
N GLY A 76 -10.23 11.35 9.42
CA GLY A 76 -10.26 9.91 9.66
C GLY A 76 -8.87 9.35 9.94
N ASP A 77 -8.79 8.08 10.26
CA ASP A 77 -7.56 7.42 10.68
C ASP A 77 -7.13 6.35 9.67
N ILE A 78 -5.83 6.16 9.53
CA ILE A 78 -5.25 5.08 8.74
C ILE A 78 -4.46 4.17 9.67
N VAL A 79 -4.70 2.86 9.55
CA VAL A 79 -3.85 1.83 10.13
C VAL A 79 -3.09 1.14 9.00
N LEU A 80 -1.79 1.32 8.97
CA LEU A 80 -0.89 0.67 8.04
C LEU A 80 -0.28 -0.55 8.73
N ILE A 81 -0.65 -1.76 8.30
CA ILE A 81 -0.10 -3.00 8.84
C ILE A 81 1.22 -3.30 8.12
N ALA A 82 2.33 -3.19 8.83
CA ALA A 82 3.69 -3.25 8.30
C ALA A 82 4.55 -4.23 9.13
N ASN A 83 4.13 -5.49 9.19
CA ASN A 83 4.76 -6.53 10.02
C ASN A 83 6.07 -7.06 9.39
N ALA A 84 7.04 -6.19 9.16
CA ALA A 84 8.37 -6.54 8.69
C ALA A 84 9.33 -6.72 9.87
N PRO A 85 9.78 -7.93 10.20
CA PRO A 85 10.74 -8.16 11.29
C PRO A 85 12.05 -7.40 11.09
N GLU A 86 12.47 -7.26 9.83
CA GLU A 86 13.68 -6.54 9.42
C GLU A 86 13.50 -5.01 9.44
N GLY A 87 12.28 -4.53 9.68
CA GLY A 87 11.91 -3.14 9.56
C GLY A 87 11.58 -2.70 8.14
N GLN A 88 11.30 -1.42 7.98
CA GLN A 88 11.02 -0.84 6.68
C GLN A 88 12.32 -0.55 5.94
N VAL A 89 12.35 -0.89 4.66
CA VAL A 89 13.49 -0.57 3.79
C VAL A 89 13.08 0.51 2.80
N THR A 90 14.05 1.28 2.40
CA THR A 90 13.93 2.11 1.22
C THR A 90 14.06 1.21 0.00
N HIS A 91 13.22 1.39 -1.01
CA HIS A 91 13.27 0.62 -2.25
C HIS A 91 14.72 0.44 -2.72
N TYR A 92 15.11 -0.78 -3.14
CA TYR A 92 16.50 -1.11 -3.49
C TYR A 92 17.12 -0.18 -4.54
N LEU A 93 16.31 0.36 -5.46
CA LEU A 93 16.73 1.39 -6.41
C LEU A 93 17.11 2.71 -5.74
N MET A 94 16.84 2.86 -4.46
CA MET A 94 17.13 4.07 -3.69
C MET A 94 18.39 3.96 -2.83
N GLY A 95 19.21 2.93 -2.99
CA GLY A 95 20.53 2.82 -2.37
C GLY A 95 21.38 4.09 -2.53
N PRO A 96 22.69 4.04 -2.74
CA PRO A 96 23.46 5.26 -2.95
C PRO A 96 22.98 6.11 -4.11
N PHE A 97 22.52 5.49 -5.19
CA PHE A 97 21.96 6.18 -6.37
C PHE A 97 20.57 6.80 -6.05
N GLY A 98 19.70 6.07 -5.42
CA GLY A 98 18.35 6.53 -5.09
C GLY A 98 18.33 7.68 -4.10
N LYS A 99 19.26 7.73 -3.12
CA LYS A 99 19.38 8.86 -2.20
C LYS A 99 19.60 10.21 -2.91
N THR A 100 20.31 10.21 -4.02
CA THR A 100 20.57 11.45 -4.76
C THR A 100 19.43 11.85 -5.66
N THR A 101 18.67 10.89 -6.19
CA THR A 101 17.61 11.14 -7.18
C THR A 101 16.23 11.20 -6.53
N TRP A 102 15.87 10.18 -5.77
CA TRP A 102 14.54 10.04 -5.17
C TRP A 102 14.36 10.85 -3.88
N ALA A 103 15.35 10.89 -3.01
CA ALA A 103 15.24 11.65 -1.77
C ALA A 103 15.07 13.15 -1.99
N LYS A 104 15.48 13.66 -3.16
CA LYS A 104 15.21 15.04 -3.58
C LYS A 104 13.80 15.24 -4.13
N GLN A 105 13.21 14.22 -4.75
CA GLN A 105 11.89 14.26 -5.38
C GLN A 105 10.77 13.86 -4.41
N HIS A 106 11.05 12.93 -3.52
CA HIS A 106 10.13 12.50 -2.48
C HIS A 106 10.60 13.03 -1.11
N ARG A 107 10.71 14.34 -1.00
CA ARG A 107 10.55 14.95 0.32
C ARG A 107 9.24 14.41 0.87
N ARG A 108 9.32 13.70 2.01
CA ARG A 108 8.22 13.08 2.76
C ARG A 108 6.87 13.51 2.21
N SER A 109 6.15 12.63 1.54
CA SER A 109 4.76 12.91 1.24
C SER A 109 4.12 13.25 2.59
N GLU A 110 3.81 14.51 2.79
CA GLU A 110 3.18 14.97 4.01
C GLU A 110 1.90 14.17 4.17
N VAL A 111 1.66 13.68 5.38
CA VAL A 111 0.39 13.02 5.68
C VAL A 111 -0.70 14.04 5.36
N PRO A 112 -1.69 13.71 4.51
CA PRO A 112 -2.73 14.65 4.13
C PRO A 112 -3.44 15.22 5.36
N GLN A 113 -3.80 16.50 5.35
CA GLN A 113 -4.41 17.19 6.48
C GLN A 113 -5.70 16.56 7.00
N HIS A 114 -6.41 15.81 6.13
CA HIS A 114 -7.63 15.10 6.52
C HIS A 114 -7.37 13.75 7.19
N VAL A 115 -6.12 13.34 7.33
CA VAL A 115 -5.73 12.14 8.09
C VAL A 115 -5.37 12.59 9.51
N ASN A 116 -6.21 12.27 10.47
CA ASN A 116 -5.99 12.63 11.87
C ASN A 116 -4.82 11.85 12.47
N HIS A 117 -4.79 10.52 12.23
CA HIS A 117 -3.71 9.66 12.68
C HIS A 117 -3.31 8.68 11.58
N LEU A 118 -2.01 8.55 11.36
CA LEU A 118 -1.39 7.46 10.62
C LEU A 118 -0.72 6.51 11.62
N ILE A 119 -1.37 5.39 11.89
CA ILE A 119 -0.92 4.36 12.81
C ILE A 119 -0.16 3.31 12.02
N VAL A 120 1.15 3.23 12.19
CA VAL A 120 1.96 2.16 11.60
C VAL A 120 2.03 1.02 12.59
N TYR A 121 1.33 -0.07 12.28
CA TYR A 121 1.31 -1.26 13.12
C TYR A 121 2.36 -2.26 12.66
N ASN A 122 3.22 -2.61 13.60
CA ASN A 122 4.14 -3.73 13.50
C ASN A 122 3.92 -4.60 14.74
N VAL A 123 3.78 -5.92 14.58
CA VAL A 123 3.53 -6.86 15.68
C VAL A 123 4.63 -6.80 16.78
N TYR A 124 5.80 -6.34 16.45
CA TYR A 124 6.87 -6.03 17.39
C TYR A 124 7.24 -4.54 17.30
N PRO A 125 7.13 -3.78 18.41
CA PRO A 125 6.74 -4.13 19.79
C PRO A 125 5.25 -3.93 20.11
N HIS A 126 4.38 -3.69 19.14
CA HIS A 126 2.99 -3.27 19.35
C HIS A 126 2.01 -4.46 19.36
N ARG A 127 0.93 -4.31 20.12
CA ARG A 127 -0.18 -5.27 20.15
C ARG A 127 -1.37 -4.69 19.38
N TRP A 128 -2.11 -5.56 18.67
CA TRP A 128 -3.32 -5.13 17.97
C TRP A 128 -4.36 -4.49 18.90
N ASP A 129 -4.51 -5.00 20.12
CA ASP A 129 -5.41 -4.44 21.13
C ASP A 129 -5.11 -2.95 21.42
N ASP A 130 -3.87 -2.53 21.35
CA ASP A 130 -3.49 -1.13 21.58
C ASP A 130 -3.93 -0.24 20.43
N VAL A 131 -3.87 -0.75 19.19
CA VAL A 131 -4.44 -0.08 18.02
C VAL A 131 -5.94 0.07 18.17
N LEU A 132 -6.65 -0.99 18.56
CA LEU A 132 -8.09 -0.94 18.79
C LEU A 132 -8.47 0.08 19.87
N LYS A 133 -7.78 0.08 21.00
CA LYS A 133 -8.00 1.06 22.08
C LYS A 133 -7.77 2.50 21.61
N LEU A 134 -6.78 2.72 20.75
CA LEU A 134 -6.51 4.05 20.19
C LEU A 134 -7.66 4.50 19.29
N LEU A 135 -8.11 3.65 18.38
CA LEU A 135 -9.22 3.93 17.47
C LEU A 135 -10.54 4.15 18.23
N GLN A 136 -10.82 3.38 19.25
CA GLN A 136 -12.02 3.50 20.09
C GLN A 136 -12.15 4.83 20.81
N LYS A 137 -11.06 5.57 21.01
CA LYS A 137 -11.10 6.91 21.63
C LYS A 137 -11.76 7.94 20.71
N SER A 138 -11.66 7.77 19.40
CA SER A 138 -12.10 8.74 18.40
C SER A 138 -13.27 8.26 17.55
N HIS A 139 -13.61 6.96 17.62
CA HIS A 139 -14.61 6.32 16.77
C HIS A 139 -15.65 5.56 17.58
N GLY A 140 -16.93 5.70 17.16
CA GLY A 140 -18.08 5.06 17.79
C GLY A 140 -18.63 3.87 16.98
N ALA A 141 -19.84 3.44 17.32
CA ALA A 141 -20.48 2.26 16.74
C ALA A 141 -20.80 2.40 15.23
N ASP A 142 -21.07 3.63 14.77
CA ASP A 142 -21.44 3.89 13.36
C ASP A 142 -20.24 4.15 12.45
N THR A 143 -19.04 3.82 12.90
CA THR A 143 -17.78 4.03 12.19
C THR A 143 -17.72 3.24 10.89
N LYS A 144 -17.44 3.94 9.78
CA LYS A 144 -17.27 3.34 8.46
C LYS A 144 -15.82 2.92 8.27
N VAL A 145 -15.60 1.62 8.16
CA VAL A 145 -14.25 1.04 7.99
C VAL A 145 -14.08 0.51 6.58
N ALA A 146 -12.92 0.75 5.98
CA ALA A 146 -12.45 0.02 4.81
C ALA A 146 -11.22 -0.79 5.17
N VAL A 147 -11.13 -2.01 4.62
CA VAL A 147 -9.95 -2.87 4.74
C VAL A 147 -9.43 -3.18 3.35
N TYR A 148 -8.17 -2.89 3.12
CA TYR A 148 -7.42 -3.31 1.94
C TYR A 148 -6.49 -4.45 2.34
N PRO A 149 -6.82 -5.70 1.99
CA PRO A 149 -6.05 -6.87 2.45
C PRO A 149 -4.66 -6.96 1.81
N ASN A 150 -4.45 -6.35 0.64
CA ASN A 150 -3.17 -6.32 -0.07
C ASN A 150 -2.95 -4.94 -0.71
N ALA A 151 -2.81 -3.92 0.12
CA ALA A 151 -2.82 -2.52 -0.29
C ALA A 151 -1.76 -2.15 -1.35
N GLU A 152 -0.68 -2.91 -1.45
CA GLU A 152 0.43 -2.61 -2.38
C GLU A 152 0.22 -3.16 -3.79
N ILE A 153 -0.63 -4.17 -3.95
CA ILE A 153 -0.90 -4.79 -5.25
C ILE A 153 -2.32 -4.52 -5.75
N GLN A 154 -3.21 -3.97 -4.92
CA GLN A 154 -4.55 -3.61 -5.34
C GLN A 154 -4.52 -2.38 -6.24
N TYR A 155 -5.22 -2.44 -7.37
CA TYR A 155 -5.40 -1.34 -8.30
C TYR A 155 -6.83 -0.79 -8.18
N CYS A 156 -6.95 0.39 -7.59
CA CYS A 156 -8.26 1.00 -7.31
C CYS A 156 -8.73 1.90 -8.45
N ILE A 157 -9.94 1.65 -8.95
CA ILE A 157 -10.63 2.44 -9.98
C ILE A 157 -11.94 3.03 -9.45
#